data_ac36ada2afe48a6a759a1f3c4d8d4236
#
_entry.id   ac36ada2afe48a6a759a1f3c4d8d4236
#
_cell.length_a   1.000
_cell.length_b   1.000
_cell.length_c   1.000
_cell.angle_alpha   90.00
_cell.angle_beta   90.00
_cell.angle_gamma   90.00
#
_symmetry.space_group_name_H-M   'P 1'
#
loop_
_entity.id
_entity.type
_entity.pdbx_description
1 polymer ?
#
loop_
_entity_poly.entity_id
_entity_poly.type
_entity_poly.pdbx_seq_one_letter_code
_entity_poly.pdbx_strand_id
1 'polypeptide(L)'
;MDVIARYPEFSPLSLEAVQSIKVDLQQLHDGISELTFGSLYFFRNFYKYQISRFDEHTLLFLGEEQGRTFFFTIGAPLPVSTIKELYSSCAYWKLISESYLSNNQALFQNFKEPPTEDRDNFDYLYTRLSLSTLSGKQLHKKKNHVNGFLSNYPDFTLKKIDADTKKDASKILDIWATEQANLQETDYEAAQQALALPQITDFLSLILYVQGVPVAWCLAELAAQGTIAVVHFEKARTDFRGSYQYINYAFAQSLPEQVVYINREQDLGDEGLRHAKMSYKPEGFAKKYRLDKGAL
;
A
#
# COMPACT_ATOMS: atom_id res chain seq x y z
N MET A 1 -27.02 12.27 -7.32
CA MET A 1 -26.06 12.17 -8.46
C MET A 1 -25.16 11.00 -8.15
N ASP A 2 -24.89 10.14 -9.11
CA ASP A 2 -23.92 9.07 -8.91
C ASP A 2 -22.56 9.69 -8.62
N VAL A 3 -21.90 9.25 -7.55
CA VAL A 3 -20.59 9.76 -7.11
C VAL A 3 -19.49 9.36 -8.09
N ILE A 4 -19.71 8.30 -8.87
CA ILE A 4 -18.79 7.78 -9.88
C ILE A 4 -19.42 7.98 -11.25
N ALA A 5 -18.69 8.62 -12.16
CA ALA A 5 -19.09 8.79 -13.55
C ALA A 5 -19.27 7.43 -14.26
N ARG A 6 -20.08 7.38 -15.31
CA ARG A 6 -20.22 6.20 -16.17
C ARG A 6 -19.31 6.31 -17.39
N TYR A 7 -18.65 5.21 -17.73
CA TYR A 7 -17.84 5.16 -18.94
C TYR A 7 -18.66 5.55 -20.19
N PRO A 8 -18.12 6.39 -21.11
CA PRO A 8 -16.70 6.78 -21.22
C PRO A 8 -16.25 7.98 -20.35
N GLU A 9 -17.13 8.59 -19.56
CA GLU A 9 -16.78 9.71 -18.70
C GLU A 9 -16.03 9.24 -17.44
N PHE A 10 -15.08 10.07 -16.96
CA PHE A 10 -14.33 9.85 -15.74
C PHE A 10 -14.52 11.02 -14.77
N SER A 11 -14.59 10.74 -13.49
CA SER A 11 -14.61 11.74 -12.41
C SER A 11 -13.33 11.65 -11.57
N PRO A 12 -12.85 12.76 -10.98
CA PRO A 12 -11.74 12.72 -10.03
C PRO A 12 -12.09 11.78 -8.86
N LEU A 13 -11.09 11.03 -8.38
CA LEU A 13 -11.28 10.10 -7.28
C LEU A 13 -11.44 10.86 -5.95
N SER A 14 -12.67 11.02 -5.48
CA SER A 14 -13.00 11.69 -4.21
C SER A 14 -13.05 10.71 -3.04
N LEU A 15 -13.11 11.24 -1.81
CA LEU A 15 -13.33 10.42 -0.61
C LEU A 15 -14.63 9.63 -0.70
N GLU A 16 -15.70 10.27 -1.12
CA GLU A 16 -17.03 9.65 -1.27
C GLU A 16 -17.00 8.53 -2.32
N ALA A 17 -16.28 8.72 -3.43
CA ALA A 17 -16.13 7.69 -4.46
C ALA A 17 -15.40 6.46 -3.89
N VAL A 18 -14.27 6.64 -3.20
CA VAL A 18 -13.54 5.50 -2.58
C VAL A 18 -14.37 4.84 -1.48
N GLN A 19 -15.10 5.62 -0.67
CA GLN A 19 -16.00 5.07 0.35
C GLN A 19 -17.11 4.21 -0.26
N SER A 20 -17.66 4.61 -1.41
CA SER A 20 -18.74 3.87 -2.09
C SER A 20 -18.33 2.50 -2.61
N ILE A 21 -17.04 2.27 -2.85
CA ILE A 21 -16.45 1.01 -3.33
C ILE A 21 -15.66 0.26 -2.25
N LYS A 22 -15.65 0.74 -1.01
CA LYS A 22 -14.84 0.14 0.09
C LYS A 22 -15.13 -1.34 0.30
N VAL A 23 -16.40 -1.73 0.20
CA VAL A 23 -16.81 -3.14 0.36
C VAL A 23 -16.27 -3.99 -0.79
N ASP A 24 -16.32 -3.49 -2.03
CA ASP A 24 -15.80 -4.20 -3.21
C ASP A 24 -14.28 -4.40 -3.08
N LEU A 25 -13.55 -3.37 -2.63
CA LEU A 25 -12.10 -3.46 -2.39
C LEU A 25 -11.76 -4.53 -1.34
N GLN A 26 -12.54 -4.62 -0.26
CA GLN A 26 -12.32 -5.61 0.79
C GLN A 26 -12.57 -7.05 0.35
N GLN A 27 -13.36 -7.27 -0.72
CA GLN A 27 -13.63 -8.59 -1.29
C GLN A 27 -12.52 -9.06 -2.24
N LEU A 28 -11.60 -8.21 -2.67
CA LEU A 28 -10.47 -8.60 -3.50
C LEU A 28 -9.56 -9.58 -2.74
N HIS A 29 -9.07 -10.60 -3.46
CA HIS A 29 -8.28 -11.67 -2.85
C HIS A 29 -6.76 -11.51 -3.04
N ASP A 30 -6.34 -10.75 -4.06
CA ASP A 30 -4.93 -10.70 -4.48
C ASP A 30 -4.01 -9.95 -3.52
N GLY A 31 -4.57 -9.18 -2.61
CA GLY A 31 -3.81 -8.43 -1.59
C GLY A 31 -2.87 -7.37 -2.16
N ILE A 32 -3.14 -6.88 -3.37
CA ILE A 32 -2.40 -5.78 -4.01
C ILE A 32 -2.66 -4.49 -3.22
N SER A 33 -1.58 -3.86 -2.77
CA SER A 33 -1.66 -2.71 -1.87
C SER A 33 -2.37 -1.50 -2.50
N GLU A 34 -2.17 -1.23 -3.78
CA GLU A 34 -2.82 -0.11 -4.48
C GLU A 34 -4.35 -0.27 -4.58
N LEU A 35 -4.85 -1.52 -4.50
CA LEU A 35 -6.28 -1.82 -4.57
C LEU A 35 -6.93 -1.84 -3.17
N THR A 36 -6.56 -0.91 -2.32
CA THR A 36 -7.10 -0.71 -0.97
C THR A 36 -7.70 0.69 -0.84
N PHE A 37 -8.57 0.89 0.15
CA PHE A 37 -9.15 2.21 0.42
C PHE A 37 -8.05 3.25 0.69
N GLY A 38 -7.08 2.91 1.55
CA GLY A 38 -6.00 3.80 1.95
C GLY A 38 -5.13 4.21 0.77
N SER A 39 -4.60 3.26 0.00
CA SER A 39 -3.74 3.57 -1.15
C SER A 39 -4.47 4.40 -2.20
N LEU A 40 -5.69 4.03 -2.56
CA LEU A 40 -6.47 4.79 -3.54
C LEU A 40 -6.71 6.24 -3.08
N TYR A 41 -7.09 6.43 -1.81
CA TYR A 41 -7.41 7.76 -1.30
C TYR A 41 -6.17 8.60 -1.01
N PHE A 42 -5.16 8.05 -0.34
CA PHE A 42 -3.98 8.81 0.10
C PHE A 42 -3.11 9.26 -1.08
N PHE A 43 -2.99 8.43 -2.11
CA PHE A 43 -2.17 8.71 -3.29
C PHE A 43 -2.96 9.29 -4.48
N ARG A 44 -4.28 9.57 -4.33
CA ARG A 44 -5.12 10.04 -5.45
C ARG A 44 -4.61 11.31 -6.14
N ASN A 45 -4.04 12.24 -5.37
CA ASN A 45 -3.51 13.50 -5.91
C ASN A 45 -2.15 13.27 -6.58
N PHE A 46 -1.31 12.41 -6.01
CA PHE A 46 0.00 12.06 -6.56
C PHE A 46 -0.14 11.41 -7.95
N TYR A 47 -1.01 10.41 -8.07
CA TYR A 47 -1.29 9.74 -9.34
C TYR A 47 -2.40 10.39 -10.15
N LYS A 48 -3.00 11.49 -9.69
CA LYS A 48 -4.14 12.17 -10.35
C LYS A 48 -5.27 11.20 -10.70
N TYR A 49 -5.62 10.30 -9.78
CA TYR A 49 -6.60 9.25 -10.03
C TYR A 49 -7.96 9.79 -10.44
N GLN A 50 -8.49 9.19 -11.48
CA GLN A 50 -9.87 9.33 -11.91
C GLN A 50 -10.55 7.96 -11.92
N ILE A 51 -11.85 7.94 -11.74
CA ILE A 51 -12.65 6.70 -11.69
C ILE A 51 -13.85 6.80 -12.63
N SER A 52 -14.21 5.66 -13.21
CA SER A 52 -15.41 5.46 -14.00
C SER A 52 -16.02 4.09 -13.73
N ARG A 53 -17.33 3.99 -13.83
CA ARG A 53 -18.07 2.72 -13.77
C ARG A 53 -18.38 2.25 -15.17
N PHE A 54 -17.79 1.11 -15.58
CA PHE A 54 -18.06 0.52 -16.88
C PHE A 54 -19.41 -0.21 -16.89
N ASP A 55 -19.65 -1.05 -15.89
CA ASP A 55 -20.91 -1.73 -15.64
C ASP A 55 -21.12 -1.97 -14.12
N GLU A 56 -22.07 -2.81 -13.73
CA GLU A 56 -22.38 -3.10 -12.33
C GLU A 56 -21.23 -3.79 -11.58
N HIS A 57 -20.32 -4.43 -12.31
CA HIS A 57 -19.26 -5.28 -11.75
C HIS A 57 -17.83 -4.79 -12.06
N THR A 58 -17.70 -3.72 -12.87
CA THR A 58 -16.39 -3.30 -13.38
C THR A 58 -16.15 -1.82 -13.16
N LEU A 59 -15.06 -1.52 -12.47
CA LEU A 59 -14.54 -0.18 -12.26
C LEU A 59 -13.29 0.04 -13.10
N LEU A 60 -13.18 1.23 -13.66
CA LEU A 60 -12.04 1.71 -14.43
C LEU A 60 -11.38 2.85 -13.69
N PHE A 61 -10.08 2.82 -13.65
CA PHE A 61 -9.28 3.90 -13.09
C PHE A 61 -8.29 4.40 -14.12
N LEU A 62 -8.11 5.71 -14.16
CA LEU A 62 -6.99 6.37 -14.83
C LEU A 62 -6.04 6.93 -13.78
N GLY A 63 -4.76 6.93 -14.09
CA GLY A 63 -3.72 7.55 -13.29
C GLY A 63 -2.57 8.07 -14.14
N GLU A 64 -1.71 8.87 -13.55
CA GLU A 64 -0.51 9.41 -14.18
C GLU A 64 0.72 9.06 -13.34
N GLU A 65 1.77 8.59 -13.97
CA GLU A 65 3.05 8.27 -13.35
C GLU A 65 4.19 8.67 -14.30
N GLN A 66 5.12 9.48 -13.83
CA GLN A 66 6.25 9.99 -14.62
C GLN A 66 5.83 10.62 -15.97
N GLY A 67 4.72 11.36 -15.97
CA GLY A 67 4.17 12.00 -17.17
C GLY A 67 3.50 11.05 -18.17
N ARG A 68 3.28 9.78 -17.81
CA ARG A 68 2.61 8.77 -18.62
C ARG A 68 1.28 8.40 -18.00
N THR A 69 0.20 8.48 -18.74
CA THR A 69 -1.13 8.03 -18.30
C THR A 69 -1.22 6.52 -18.36
N PHE A 70 -1.79 5.92 -17.33
CA PHE A 70 -2.09 4.50 -17.26
C PHE A 70 -3.55 4.27 -16.86
N PHE A 71 -4.02 3.06 -17.08
CA PHE A 71 -5.30 2.61 -16.53
C PHE A 71 -5.14 1.29 -15.76
N PHE A 72 -6.09 1.01 -14.89
CA PHE A 72 -6.28 -0.29 -14.27
C PHE A 72 -7.77 -0.56 -14.04
N THR A 73 -8.11 -1.81 -13.75
CA THR A 73 -9.50 -2.26 -13.61
C THR A 73 -9.67 -3.05 -12.34
N ILE A 74 -10.89 -2.99 -11.79
CA ILE A 74 -11.34 -3.86 -10.70
C ILE A 74 -12.62 -4.52 -11.16
N GLY A 75 -12.73 -5.85 -11.02
CA GLY A 75 -13.94 -6.61 -11.38
C GLY A 75 -13.78 -7.45 -12.64
N ALA A 76 -14.83 -7.52 -13.44
CA ALA A 76 -14.88 -8.37 -14.64
C ALA A 76 -13.95 -7.89 -15.76
N PRO A 77 -13.52 -8.78 -16.67
CA PRO A 77 -12.71 -8.42 -17.82
C PRO A 77 -13.44 -7.46 -18.76
N LEU A 78 -12.72 -6.44 -19.22
CA LEU A 78 -13.23 -5.54 -20.25
C LEU A 78 -13.25 -6.19 -21.63
N PRO A 79 -14.16 -5.79 -22.53
CA PRO A 79 -14.08 -6.09 -23.95
C PRO A 79 -12.74 -5.60 -24.54
N VAL A 80 -12.16 -6.38 -25.46
CA VAL A 80 -10.91 -6.03 -26.15
C VAL A 80 -11.01 -4.67 -26.86
N SER A 81 -12.18 -4.35 -27.43
CA SER A 81 -12.44 -3.04 -28.06
C SER A 81 -12.28 -1.88 -27.09
N THR A 82 -12.81 -2.02 -25.87
CA THR A 82 -12.69 -0.99 -24.81
C THR A 82 -11.24 -0.83 -24.35
N ILE A 83 -10.52 -1.94 -24.19
CA ILE A 83 -9.08 -1.88 -23.85
C ILE A 83 -8.30 -1.14 -24.94
N LYS A 84 -8.57 -1.43 -26.21
CA LYS A 84 -7.95 -0.72 -27.36
C LYS A 84 -8.29 0.77 -27.36
N GLU A 85 -9.51 1.14 -27.01
CA GLU A 85 -9.95 2.52 -26.88
C GLU A 85 -9.17 3.24 -25.76
N LEU A 86 -9.03 2.64 -24.58
CA LEU A 86 -8.26 3.19 -23.46
C LEU A 86 -6.79 3.45 -23.85
N TYR A 87 -6.21 2.61 -24.68
CA TYR A 87 -4.85 2.83 -25.19
C TYR A 87 -4.74 4.02 -26.17
N SER A 88 -5.84 4.62 -26.61
CA SER A 88 -5.75 5.88 -27.38
C SER A 88 -5.13 7.00 -26.53
N SER A 89 -5.40 7.03 -25.23
CA SER A 89 -4.94 8.04 -24.27
C SER A 89 -3.96 7.50 -23.22
N CYS A 90 -3.91 6.18 -22.99
CA CYS A 90 -3.05 5.54 -22.00
C CYS A 90 -1.82 4.88 -22.63
N ALA A 91 -0.73 4.87 -21.87
CA ALA A 91 0.53 4.24 -22.29
C ALA A 91 0.59 2.75 -21.90
N TYR A 92 -0.07 2.37 -20.82
CA TYR A 92 -0.07 0.99 -20.33
C TYR A 92 -1.27 0.70 -19.40
N TRP A 93 -1.60 -0.58 -19.30
CA TRP A 93 -2.51 -1.16 -18.31
C TRP A 93 -1.68 -1.67 -17.14
N LYS A 94 -1.92 -1.19 -15.93
CA LYS A 94 -1.17 -1.46 -14.71
C LYS A 94 -2.00 -2.35 -13.77
N LEU A 95 -1.35 -2.91 -12.74
CA LEU A 95 -1.96 -3.66 -11.64
C LEU A 95 -2.74 -4.90 -12.08
N ILE A 96 -2.35 -5.53 -13.18
CA ILE A 96 -2.87 -6.85 -13.54
C ILE A 96 -2.32 -7.85 -12.52
N SER A 97 -3.20 -8.48 -11.73
CA SER A 97 -2.77 -9.48 -10.76
C SER A 97 -2.45 -10.83 -11.41
N GLU A 98 -1.70 -11.66 -10.70
CA GLU A 98 -1.38 -13.04 -11.14
C GLU A 98 -2.66 -13.87 -11.31
N SER A 99 -3.64 -13.72 -10.41
CA SER A 99 -4.93 -14.38 -10.50
C SER A 99 -5.76 -13.89 -11.69
N TYR A 100 -5.81 -12.55 -11.90
CA TYR A 100 -6.50 -11.98 -13.06
C TYR A 100 -5.90 -12.48 -14.37
N LEU A 101 -4.57 -12.50 -14.48
CA LEU A 101 -3.86 -13.00 -15.65
C LEU A 101 -4.18 -14.48 -15.92
N SER A 102 -4.14 -15.30 -14.86
CA SER A 102 -4.40 -16.75 -14.95
C SER A 102 -5.84 -17.05 -15.36
N ASN A 103 -6.80 -16.32 -14.81
CA ASN A 103 -8.22 -16.53 -15.05
C ASN A 103 -8.70 -15.98 -16.41
N ASN A 104 -7.93 -15.07 -17.03
CA ASN A 104 -8.34 -14.39 -18.26
C ASN A 104 -7.35 -14.60 -19.42
N GLN A 105 -6.71 -15.76 -19.52
CA GLN A 105 -5.70 -16.06 -20.54
C GLN A 105 -6.20 -15.80 -21.98
N ALA A 106 -7.46 -16.15 -22.28
CA ALA A 106 -8.06 -15.93 -23.59
C ALA A 106 -8.15 -14.44 -23.97
N LEU A 107 -8.33 -13.55 -22.99
CA LEU A 107 -8.29 -12.10 -23.21
C LEU A 107 -6.92 -11.68 -23.73
N PHE A 108 -5.85 -12.13 -23.08
CA PHE A 108 -4.48 -11.72 -23.38
C PHE A 108 -3.94 -12.31 -24.69
N GLN A 109 -4.56 -13.36 -25.24
CA GLN A 109 -4.25 -13.87 -26.58
C GLN A 109 -4.62 -12.90 -27.73
N ASN A 110 -5.42 -11.84 -27.45
CA ASN A 110 -5.76 -10.82 -28.42
C ASN A 110 -4.68 -9.72 -28.59
N PHE A 111 -3.59 -9.81 -27.83
CA PHE A 111 -2.47 -8.87 -27.89
C PHE A 111 -1.23 -9.56 -28.47
N LYS A 112 -0.35 -8.80 -29.13
CA LYS A 112 0.88 -9.31 -29.74
C LYS A 112 1.90 -9.80 -28.72
N GLU A 113 1.93 -9.15 -27.55
CA GLU A 113 2.81 -9.49 -26.46
C GLU A 113 2.00 -9.75 -25.18
N PRO A 114 2.39 -10.70 -24.36
CA PRO A 114 1.74 -10.93 -23.08
C PRO A 114 2.07 -9.81 -22.07
N PRO A 115 1.25 -9.65 -21.01
CA PRO A 115 1.64 -8.80 -19.88
C PRO A 115 2.98 -9.22 -19.28
N THR A 116 3.81 -8.25 -18.94
CA THR A 116 5.13 -8.45 -18.34
C THR A 116 5.12 -8.20 -16.83
N GLU A 117 5.99 -8.89 -16.09
CA GLU A 117 6.14 -8.64 -14.66
C GLU A 117 6.59 -7.20 -14.41
N ASP A 118 5.86 -6.49 -13.54
CA ASP A 118 6.18 -5.14 -13.08
C ASP A 118 6.90 -5.21 -11.73
N ARG A 119 8.14 -5.75 -11.75
CA ARG A 119 8.89 -6.16 -10.56
C ARG A 119 9.05 -5.05 -9.52
N ASP A 120 9.24 -3.81 -9.95
CA ASP A 120 9.47 -2.67 -9.06
C ASP A 120 8.21 -2.32 -8.25
N ASN A 121 7.05 -2.73 -8.75
CA ASN A 121 5.75 -2.58 -8.12
C ASN A 121 5.28 -3.83 -7.34
N PHE A 122 6.07 -4.90 -7.23
CA PHE A 122 5.68 -6.07 -6.43
C PHE A 122 5.59 -5.72 -4.95
N ASP A 123 4.48 -6.11 -4.29
CA ASP A 123 4.36 -5.97 -2.85
C ASP A 123 5.07 -7.10 -2.12
N TYR A 124 5.76 -6.76 -1.05
CA TYR A 124 6.46 -7.69 -0.19
C TYR A 124 5.53 -8.29 0.85
N LEU A 125 5.33 -9.61 0.81
CA LEU A 125 4.51 -10.36 1.74
C LEU A 125 5.36 -11.06 2.79
N TYR A 126 5.06 -10.84 4.07
CA TYR A 126 5.69 -11.51 5.20
C TYR A 126 4.63 -12.25 5.99
N THR A 127 4.92 -13.41 6.56
CA THR A 127 3.98 -13.99 7.51
C THR A 127 3.92 -13.15 8.77
N ARG A 128 2.71 -12.99 9.35
CA ARG A 128 2.56 -12.32 10.65
C ARG A 128 3.43 -12.97 11.70
N LEU A 129 3.51 -14.30 11.70
CA LEU A 129 4.33 -15.07 12.65
C LEU A 129 5.83 -14.70 12.54
N SER A 130 6.35 -14.58 11.33
CA SER A 130 7.76 -14.21 11.09
C SER A 130 8.09 -12.84 11.68
N LEU A 131 7.26 -11.82 11.43
CA LEU A 131 7.51 -10.47 11.93
C LEU A 131 7.19 -10.31 13.42
N SER A 132 6.20 -11.02 13.95
CA SER A 132 5.81 -10.95 15.37
C SER A 132 6.73 -11.72 16.32
N THR A 133 7.59 -12.61 15.80
CA THR A 133 8.53 -13.38 16.64
C THR A 133 9.99 -13.07 16.33
N LEU A 134 10.29 -12.67 15.09
CA LEU A 134 11.65 -12.51 14.54
C LEU A 134 12.51 -13.73 14.86
N SER A 135 11.91 -14.92 14.76
CA SER A 135 12.56 -16.20 15.10
C SER A 135 13.46 -16.67 13.96
N GLY A 136 14.43 -17.50 14.32
CA GLY A 136 15.34 -18.13 13.38
C GLY A 136 16.58 -17.31 13.05
N LYS A 137 17.59 -18.00 12.52
CA LYS A 137 18.93 -17.44 12.25
C LYS A 137 18.89 -16.27 11.26
N GLN A 138 17.97 -16.30 10.31
CA GLN A 138 17.89 -15.28 9.24
C GLN A 138 17.43 -13.91 9.75
N LEU A 139 16.59 -13.88 10.81
CA LEU A 139 16.05 -12.65 11.42
C LEU A 139 16.78 -12.22 12.69
N HIS A 140 17.83 -12.94 13.08
CA HIS A 140 18.58 -12.67 14.31
C HIS A 140 19.08 -11.21 14.41
N LYS A 141 19.54 -10.63 13.30
CA LYS A 141 19.96 -9.21 13.27
C LYS A 141 18.80 -8.27 13.59
N LYS A 142 17.59 -8.55 13.06
CA LYS A 142 16.39 -7.74 13.34
C LYS A 142 15.98 -7.87 14.79
N LYS A 143 15.99 -9.10 15.32
CA LYS A 143 15.74 -9.38 16.75
C LYS A 143 16.70 -8.65 17.67
N ASN A 144 17.99 -8.58 17.30
CA ASN A 144 18.99 -7.83 18.07
C ASN A 144 18.69 -6.34 18.12
N HIS A 145 18.20 -5.73 17.01
CA HIS A 145 17.76 -4.33 17.03
C HIS A 145 16.57 -4.11 17.97
N VAL A 146 15.59 -5.02 17.94
CA VAL A 146 14.44 -4.97 18.85
C VAL A 146 14.89 -5.11 20.32
N ASN A 147 15.74 -6.10 20.62
CA ASN A 147 16.27 -6.29 21.96
C ASN A 147 17.11 -5.08 22.43
N GLY A 148 17.88 -4.49 21.52
CA GLY A 148 18.64 -3.28 21.81
C GLY A 148 17.73 -2.10 22.13
N PHE A 149 16.62 -1.94 21.38
CA PHE A 149 15.61 -0.92 21.70
C PHE A 149 15.03 -1.13 23.09
N LEU A 150 14.56 -2.33 23.40
CA LEU A 150 13.99 -2.67 24.72
C LEU A 150 14.96 -2.45 25.87
N SER A 151 16.25 -2.74 25.68
CA SER A 151 17.28 -2.52 26.70
C SER A 151 17.59 -1.03 26.90
N ASN A 152 17.63 -0.25 25.82
CA ASN A 152 17.99 1.17 25.90
C ASN A 152 16.81 2.05 26.36
N TYR A 153 15.58 1.61 26.09
CA TYR A 153 14.36 2.39 26.33
C TYR A 153 13.31 1.56 27.05
N PRO A 154 13.55 1.17 28.33
CA PRO A 154 12.62 0.31 29.08
C PRO A 154 11.29 0.98 29.42
N ASP A 155 11.26 2.33 29.48
CA ASP A 155 10.06 3.11 29.75
C ASP A 155 9.43 3.55 28.42
N PHE A 156 8.65 2.67 27.81
CA PHE A 156 7.91 2.94 26.57
C PHE A 156 6.43 2.62 26.73
N THR A 157 5.61 3.23 25.88
CA THR A 157 4.17 2.93 25.76
C THR A 157 3.75 2.87 24.31
N LEU A 158 2.74 2.03 24.04
CA LEU A 158 2.11 1.89 22.74
C LEU A 158 0.64 2.31 22.84
N LYS A 159 0.19 3.13 21.88
CA LYS A 159 -1.21 3.56 21.77
C LYS A 159 -1.69 3.39 20.34
N LYS A 160 -3.01 3.45 20.12
CA LYS A 160 -3.59 3.63 18.78
C LYS A 160 -3.48 5.09 18.36
N ILE A 161 -3.54 5.34 17.05
CA ILE A 161 -3.68 6.69 16.52
C ILE A 161 -5.17 7.05 16.54
N ASP A 162 -5.49 8.12 17.25
CA ASP A 162 -6.84 8.67 17.41
C ASP A 162 -6.80 10.21 17.41
N ALA A 163 -7.89 10.85 17.81
CA ALA A 163 -7.99 12.31 17.86
C ALA A 163 -6.93 12.95 18.78
N ASP A 164 -6.54 12.26 19.86
CA ASP A 164 -5.59 12.78 20.85
C ASP A 164 -4.14 12.59 20.41
N THR A 165 -3.82 11.43 19.80
CA THR A 165 -2.46 11.02 19.45
C THR A 165 -2.04 11.39 18.02
N LYS A 166 -2.98 11.68 17.10
CA LYS A 166 -2.65 12.02 15.70
C LYS A 166 -1.71 13.23 15.54
N LYS A 167 -1.77 14.19 16.47
CA LYS A 167 -0.84 15.33 16.47
C LYS A 167 0.60 14.90 16.76
N ASP A 168 0.78 13.89 17.60
CA ASP A 168 2.10 13.36 17.90
C ASP A 168 2.63 12.51 16.74
N ALA A 169 1.76 11.78 16.04
CA ALA A 169 2.13 11.10 14.79
C ALA A 169 2.57 12.12 13.71
N SER A 170 1.87 13.26 13.59
CA SER A 170 2.30 14.35 12.69
C SER A 170 3.67 14.92 13.05
N LYS A 171 3.97 15.12 14.34
CA LYS A 171 5.31 15.56 14.78
C LYS A 171 6.42 14.59 14.36
N ILE A 172 6.17 13.27 14.49
CA ILE A 172 7.13 12.26 14.04
C ILE A 172 7.31 12.36 12.52
N LEU A 173 6.23 12.53 11.76
CA LEU A 173 6.28 12.68 10.31
C LEU A 173 7.09 13.93 9.90
N ASP A 174 6.89 15.06 10.59
CA ASP A 174 7.60 16.29 10.31
C ASP A 174 9.11 16.16 10.61
N ILE A 175 9.48 15.49 11.73
CA ILE A 175 10.88 15.20 12.05
C ILE A 175 11.49 14.29 10.97
N TRP A 176 10.80 13.21 10.59
CA TRP A 176 11.22 12.31 9.52
C TRP A 176 11.43 13.07 8.20
N ALA A 177 10.54 14.04 7.88
CA ALA A 177 10.64 14.84 6.67
C ALA A 177 11.94 15.68 6.61
N THR A 178 12.46 16.13 7.73
CA THR A 178 13.72 16.90 7.78
C THR A 178 14.95 16.06 7.40
N GLU A 179 14.84 14.75 7.45
CA GLU A 179 15.91 13.79 7.11
C GLU A 179 15.89 13.39 5.63
N GLN A 180 14.86 13.81 4.85
CA GLN A 180 14.70 13.44 3.44
C GLN A 180 15.42 14.42 2.51
N ALA A 181 16.17 13.89 1.55
CA ALA A 181 16.87 14.72 0.56
C ALA A 181 15.91 15.35 -0.46
N ASN A 182 14.84 14.66 -0.84
CA ASN A 182 13.81 15.14 -1.74
C ASN A 182 12.42 14.73 -1.20
N LEU A 183 11.77 15.64 -0.50
CA LEU A 183 10.48 15.36 0.13
C LEU A 183 9.35 15.09 -0.87
N GLN A 184 9.42 15.70 -2.06
CA GLN A 184 8.41 15.54 -3.11
C GLN A 184 8.38 14.14 -3.73
N GLU A 185 9.48 13.40 -3.64
CA GLU A 185 9.58 12.01 -4.09
C GLU A 185 9.21 10.99 -3.01
N THR A 186 8.73 11.46 -1.86
CA THR A 186 8.34 10.59 -0.75
C THR A 186 6.82 10.50 -0.61
N ASP A 187 6.38 9.65 0.30
CA ASP A 187 4.98 9.48 0.70
C ASP A 187 4.51 10.51 1.75
N TYR A 188 5.23 11.62 1.94
CA TYR A 188 4.94 12.62 2.98
C TYR A 188 3.53 13.19 2.88
N GLU A 189 3.13 13.65 1.68
CA GLU A 189 1.78 14.22 1.48
C GLU A 189 0.68 13.18 1.71
N ALA A 190 0.89 11.95 1.26
CA ALA A 190 -0.05 10.85 1.48
C ALA A 190 -0.19 10.53 2.98
N ALA A 191 0.91 10.51 3.72
CA ALA A 191 0.92 10.31 5.17
C ALA A 191 0.22 11.46 5.92
N GLN A 192 0.42 12.71 5.50
CA GLN A 192 -0.33 13.85 6.04
C GLN A 192 -1.83 13.73 5.81
N GLN A 193 -2.24 13.36 4.60
CA GLN A 193 -3.66 13.14 4.28
C GLN A 193 -4.27 12.02 5.13
N ALA A 194 -3.51 10.94 5.37
CA ALA A 194 -3.95 9.86 6.24
C ALA A 194 -4.19 10.35 7.67
N LEU A 195 -3.24 11.10 8.25
CA LEU A 195 -3.38 11.66 9.60
C LEU A 195 -4.49 12.72 9.70
N ALA A 196 -4.82 13.40 8.59
CA ALA A 196 -5.92 14.37 8.55
C ALA A 196 -7.31 13.70 8.44
N LEU A 197 -7.36 12.41 8.07
CA LEU A 197 -8.64 11.72 7.85
C LEU A 197 -9.47 11.65 9.14
N PRO A 198 -10.77 12.07 9.14
CA PRO A 198 -11.62 11.96 10.32
C PRO A 198 -11.79 10.52 10.82
N GLN A 199 -11.84 9.56 9.89
CA GLN A 199 -12.01 8.12 10.14
C GLN A 199 -10.68 7.37 10.33
N ILE A 200 -9.61 8.03 10.78
CA ILE A 200 -8.30 7.38 10.98
C ILE A 200 -8.37 6.19 11.94
N THR A 201 -9.34 6.19 12.85
CA THR A 201 -9.58 5.08 13.79
C THR A 201 -10.09 3.80 13.14
N ASP A 202 -10.55 3.85 11.88
CA ASP A 202 -10.95 2.67 11.10
C ASP A 202 -9.72 1.86 10.63
N PHE A 203 -8.54 2.47 10.70
CA PHE A 203 -7.29 1.83 10.35
C PHE A 203 -6.65 1.13 11.55
N LEU A 204 -5.90 0.08 11.28
CA LEU A 204 -4.99 -0.52 12.25
C LEU A 204 -3.79 0.40 12.43
N SER A 205 -3.48 0.78 13.66
CA SER A 205 -2.40 1.73 13.92
C SER A 205 -1.73 1.51 15.26
N LEU A 206 -0.45 1.86 15.33
CA LEU A 206 0.27 2.01 16.58
C LEU A 206 1.10 3.30 16.55
N ILE A 207 1.20 3.96 17.70
CA ILE A 207 2.17 5.02 17.97
C ILE A 207 2.96 4.65 19.23
N LEU A 208 4.28 4.77 19.12
CA LEU A 208 5.25 4.43 20.15
C LEU A 208 5.74 5.69 20.85
N TYR A 209 5.74 5.67 22.17
CA TYR A 209 6.32 6.70 23.02
C TYR A 209 7.45 6.11 23.87
N VAL A 210 8.50 6.90 24.08
CA VAL A 210 9.57 6.62 25.04
C VAL A 210 9.61 7.78 26.04
N GLN A 211 9.38 7.49 27.31
CA GLN A 211 9.32 8.52 28.38
C GLN A 211 8.35 9.68 28.02
N GLY A 212 7.22 9.35 27.41
CA GLY A 212 6.23 10.31 26.96
C GLY A 212 6.55 11.06 25.66
N VAL A 213 7.74 10.86 25.07
CA VAL A 213 8.14 11.45 23.79
C VAL A 213 7.67 10.55 22.64
N PRO A 214 6.95 11.09 21.62
CA PRO A 214 6.54 10.29 20.45
C PRO A 214 7.74 9.94 19.57
N VAL A 215 7.90 8.66 19.22
CA VAL A 215 9.10 8.10 18.58
C VAL A 215 8.84 7.45 17.24
N ALA A 216 7.76 6.67 17.11
CA ALA A 216 7.43 5.99 15.87
C ALA A 216 5.93 5.74 15.74
N TRP A 217 5.46 5.58 14.52
CA TRP A 217 4.08 5.16 14.26
C TRP A 217 3.98 4.32 13.00
N CYS A 218 2.91 3.54 12.91
CA CYS A 218 2.52 2.84 11.69
C CYS A 218 1.00 2.91 11.51
N LEU A 219 0.57 2.82 10.25
CA LEU A 219 -0.83 2.81 9.83
C LEU A 219 -1.02 1.73 8.77
N ALA A 220 -2.07 0.93 8.92
CA ALA A 220 -2.39 -0.17 8.02
C ALA A 220 -3.90 -0.36 7.89
N GLU A 221 -4.32 -1.09 6.87
CA GLU A 221 -5.69 -1.58 6.75
C GLU A 221 -5.74 -3.07 6.44
N LEU A 222 -6.90 -3.68 6.61
CA LEU A 222 -7.13 -5.07 6.27
C LEU A 222 -7.58 -5.18 4.80
N ALA A 223 -6.95 -6.08 4.06
CA ALA A 223 -7.26 -6.47 2.69
C ALA A 223 -7.48 -7.98 2.61
N ALA A 224 -7.83 -8.47 1.42
CA ALA A 224 -8.01 -9.90 1.14
C ALA A 224 -8.91 -10.57 2.20
N GLN A 225 -10.10 -10.02 2.39
CA GLN A 225 -11.11 -10.48 3.37
C GLN A 225 -10.57 -10.57 4.81
N GLY A 226 -9.66 -9.66 5.18
CA GLY A 226 -9.09 -9.55 6.53
C GLY A 226 -7.90 -10.47 6.79
N THR A 227 -7.41 -11.19 5.80
CA THR A 227 -6.26 -12.10 5.96
C THR A 227 -4.91 -11.45 5.74
N ILE A 228 -4.88 -10.26 5.13
CA ILE A 228 -3.67 -9.47 4.87
C ILE A 228 -3.80 -8.10 5.55
N ALA A 229 -2.79 -7.70 6.30
CA ALA A 229 -2.63 -6.33 6.78
C ALA A 229 -1.68 -5.58 5.82
N VAL A 230 -2.16 -4.55 5.16
CA VAL A 230 -1.38 -3.69 4.25
C VAL A 230 -0.88 -2.48 5.04
N VAL A 231 0.43 -2.36 5.19
CA VAL A 231 1.09 -1.27 5.93
C VAL A 231 1.40 -0.13 4.97
N HIS A 232 0.58 0.92 5.02
CA HIS A 232 0.73 2.11 4.17
C HIS A 232 1.87 3.01 4.64
N PHE A 233 1.97 3.19 5.95
CA PHE A 233 2.99 4.08 6.52
C PHE A 233 3.66 3.44 7.73
N GLU A 234 4.98 3.58 7.79
CA GLU A 234 5.80 3.28 8.95
C GLU A 234 6.86 4.39 9.06
N LYS A 235 6.75 5.22 10.08
CA LYS A 235 7.63 6.37 10.33
C LYS A 235 8.23 6.28 11.71
N ALA A 236 9.53 6.57 11.82
CA ALA A 236 10.21 6.56 13.09
C ALA A 236 11.34 7.58 13.12
N ARG A 237 11.64 8.09 14.28
CA ARG A 237 12.79 8.95 14.57
C ARG A 237 14.06 8.10 14.60
N THR A 238 15.09 8.54 13.91
CA THR A 238 16.38 7.84 13.80
C THR A 238 17.28 8.01 15.04
N ASP A 239 17.06 9.06 15.83
CA ASP A 239 17.73 9.29 17.10
C ASP A 239 17.36 8.29 18.22
N PHE A 240 16.28 7.50 18.03
CA PHE A 240 15.93 6.36 18.88
C PHE A 240 16.32 5.06 18.20
N ARG A 241 17.52 4.59 18.46
CA ARG A 241 18.10 3.41 17.80
C ARG A 241 17.21 2.18 17.95
N GLY A 242 16.79 1.60 16.82
CA GLY A 242 15.96 0.40 16.78
C GLY A 242 14.45 0.66 16.77
N SER A 243 14.01 1.92 16.76
CA SER A 243 12.61 2.33 16.76
C SER A 243 11.83 1.75 15.57
N TYR A 244 12.38 1.81 14.33
CA TYR A 244 11.78 1.19 13.15
C TYR A 244 11.56 -0.32 13.32
N GLN A 245 12.57 -1.03 13.81
CA GLN A 245 12.46 -2.46 14.01
C GLN A 245 11.47 -2.81 15.12
N TYR A 246 11.42 -1.98 16.16
CA TYR A 246 10.51 -2.21 17.27
C TYR A 246 9.05 -1.94 16.89
N ILE A 247 8.74 -0.81 16.21
CA ILE A 247 7.35 -0.53 15.81
C ILE A 247 6.81 -1.58 14.85
N ASN A 248 7.62 -2.05 13.90
CA ASN A 248 7.26 -3.15 13.00
C ASN A 248 6.94 -4.45 13.74
N TYR A 249 7.82 -4.83 14.68
CA TYR A 249 7.66 -6.02 15.53
C TYR A 249 6.41 -5.91 16.41
N ALA A 250 6.23 -4.80 17.11
CA ALA A 250 5.09 -4.56 17.99
C ALA A 250 3.76 -4.52 17.23
N PHE A 251 3.75 -3.90 16.04
CA PHE A 251 2.58 -3.89 15.18
C PHE A 251 2.20 -5.31 14.73
N ALA A 252 3.15 -6.12 14.27
CA ALA A 252 2.89 -7.50 13.88
C ALA A 252 2.29 -8.33 15.03
N GLN A 253 2.67 -8.04 16.28
CA GLN A 253 2.09 -8.69 17.49
C GLN A 253 0.67 -8.23 17.80
N SER A 254 0.33 -6.97 17.49
CA SER A 254 -0.97 -6.38 17.78
C SER A 254 -2.07 -6.78 16.78
N LEU A 255 -1.70 -7.39 15.64
CA LEU A 255 -2.64 -7.77 14.59
C LEU A 255 -3.58 -8.89 15.02
N PRO A 256 -4.85 -8.87 14.55
CA PRO A 256 -5.81 -9.94 14.77
C PRO A 256 -5.28 -11.32 14.30
N GLU A 257 -5.73 -12.40 14.92
CA GLU A 257 -5.26 -13.77 14.63
C GLU A 257 -5.55 -14.22 13.20
N GLN A 258 -6.64 -13.72 12.58
CA GLN A 258 -7.00 -14.03 11.20
C GLN A 258 -6.01 -13.48 10.17
N VAL A 259 -5.17 -12.49 10.55
CA VAL A 259 -4.15 -11.95 9.65
C VAL A 259 -3.04 -12.98 9.50
N VAL A 260 -2.87 -13.48 8.29
CA VAL A 260 -1.84 -14.45 7.90
C VAL A 260 -0.60 -13.73 7.41
N TYR A 261 -0.79 -12.72 6.56
CA TYR A 261 0.29 -11.97 5.93
C TYR A 261 0.27 -10.48 6.30
N ILE A 262 1.46 -9.90 6.29
CA ILE A 262 1.68 -8.46 6.35
C ILE A 262 2.27 -8.05 5.01
N ASN A 263 1.54 -7.22 4.27
CA ASN A 263 2.00 -6.59 3.04
C ASN A 263 2.68 -5.27 3.41
N ARG A 264 3.95 -5.10 3.02
CA ARG A 264 4.72 -3.87 3.26
C ARG A 264 4.99 -3.11 1.96
N GLU A 265 4.07 -3.23 1.00
CA GLU A 265 4.08 -2.52 -0.27
C GLU A 265 5.36 -2.70 -1.11
N GLN A 266 5.53 -1.92 -2.17
CA GLN A 266 6.55 -2.02 -3.20
C GLN A 266 7.88 -1.37 -2.78
N ASP A 267 8.94 -1.66 -3.55
CA ASP A 267 10.22 -0.95 -3.45
C ASP A 267 10.39 0.16 -4.52
N LEU A 268 9.50 0.24 -5.51
CA LEU A 268 9.48 1.23 -6.58
C LEU A 268 10.82 1.36 -7.35
N GLY A 269 11.63 0.30 -7.36
CA GLY A 269 12.95 0.30 -7.98
C GLY A 269 14.07 0.92 -7.13
N ASP A 270 13.78 1.42 -5.91
CA ASP A 270 14.79 1.91 -4.98
C ASP A 270 15.60 0.75 -4.39
N GLU A 271 16.90 0.70 -4.68
CA GLU A 271 17.79 -0.39 -4.23
C GLU A 271 17.95 -0.44 -2.71
N GLY A 272 17.96 0.70 -2.03
CA GLY A 272 18.05 0.78 -0.58
C GLY A 272 16.81 0.22 0.10
N LEU A 273 15.62 0.62 -0.39
CA LEU A 273 14.35 0.12 0.09
C LEU A 273 14.19 -1.38 -0.22
N ARG A 274 14.58 -1.81 -1.44
CA ARG A 274 14.62 -3.23 -1.84
C ARG A 274 15.49 -4.04 -0.88
N HIS A 275 16.70 -3.58 -0.61
CA HIS A 275 17.61 -4.24 0.33
C HIS A 275 17.01 -4.31 1.74
N ALA A 276 16.44 -3.21 2.23
CA ALA A 276 15.78 -3.15 3.53
C ALA A 276 14.63 -4.16 3.64
N LYS A 277 13.73 -4.20 2.65
CA LYS A 277 12.60 -5.13 2.60
C LYS A 277 13.06 -6.59 2.48
N MET A 278 13.97 -6.92 1.56
CA MET A 278 14.53 -8.27 1.42
C MET A 278 15.27 -8.75 2.67
N SER A 279 15.83 -7.84 3.46
CA SER A 279 16.52 -8.20 4.72
C SER A 279 15.59 -8.78 5.80
N TYR A 280 14.28 -8.59 5.68
CA TYR A 280 13.25 -9.20 6.54
C TYR A 280 12.77 -10.56 6.03
N LYS A 281 13.31 -11.06 4.90
CA LYS A 281 13.02 -12.37 4.32
C LYS A 281 11.52 -12.55 4.04
N PRO A 282 11.01 -11.86 3.01
CA PRO A 282 9.62 -12.04 2.61
C PRO A 282 9.33 -13.50 2.27
N GLU A 283 8.13 -13.96 2.59
CA GLU A 283 7.62 -15.27 2.21
C GLU A 283 7.34 -15.35 0.70
N GLY A 284 6.90 -14.21 0.14
CA GLY A 284 6.58 -14.09 -1.27
C GLY A 284 6.25 -12.65 -1.65
N PHE A 285 5.57 -12.52 -2.78
CA PHE A 285 5.15 -11.25 -3.34
C PHE A 285 3.70 -11.30 -3.82
N ALA A 286 2.94 -10.23 -3.64
CA ALA A 286 1.78 -9.98 -4.49
C ALA A 286 2.31 -9.42 -5.81
N LYS A 287 2.36 -10.30 -6.82
CA LYS A 287 2.90 -9.96 -8.14
C LYS A 287 1.93 -9.11 -8.93
N LYS A 288 2.48 -8.18 -9.68
CA LYS A 288 1.75 -7.28 -10.56
C LYS A 288 2.34 -7.34 -11.96
N TYR A 289 1.46 -7.30 -12.94
CA TYR A 289 1.84 -7.33 -14.34
C TYR A 289 1.36 -6.06 -15.02
N ARG A 290 2.05 -5.72 -16.10
CA ARG A 290 1.78 -4.55 -16.93
C ARG A 290 1.69 -4.96 -18.38
N LEU A 291 0.74 -4.38 -19.11
CA LEU A 291 0.63 -4.50 -20.56
C LEU A 291 0.84 -3.13 -21.21
N ASP A 292 1.92 -2.98 -21.94
CA ASP A 292 2.25 -1.72 -22.61
C ASP A 292 1.46 -1.55 -23.94
N LYS A 293 1.23 -0.29 -24.36
CA LYS A 293 0.51 0.06 -25.60
C LYS A 293 1.12 -0.61 -26.84
N GLY A 294 2.42 -0.84 -26.87
CA GLY A 294 3.10 -1.54 -27.96
C GLY A 294 2.65 -2.97 -28.21
N ALA A 295 1.97 -3.58 -27.24
CA ALA A 295 1.42 -4.93 -27.35
C ALA A 295 0.11 -5.04 -28.17
N LEU A 296 -0.45 -3.95 -28.68
CA LEU A 296 -1.68 -3.93 -29.49
C LEU A 296 -1.50 -4.53 -30.88
#